data_7f59eaf674b879201ffff4260ee81f7a
#
_entry.id   7f59eaf674b879201ffff4260ee81f7a
#
_cell.length_a   1.000
_cell.length_b   1.000
_cell.length_c   1.000
_cell.angle_alpha   90.00
_cell.angle_beta   90.00
_cell.angle_gamma   90.00
#
_symmetry.space_group_name_H-M   'P 1'
#
loop_
_entity.id
_entity.type
_entity.pdbx_description
1 polymer ?
#
loop_
_entity_poly.entity_id
_entity_poly.type
_entity_poly.pdbx_seq_one_letter_code
_entity_poly.pdbx_strand_id
1 'polypeptide(L)'
;IDESNENDDARLYVSIESYNFGYLKSYSWRFNTVDFQLTHNFDPARYSFYSNQPHSVKEYKDYINFVTTDEEAVVEIGLKLRAAADEKGFDNMNEVNFIMSFVQSLKYAEDNLTAGYGEYPRYPIETLIDQAGDCEDSSALLISLLEPLGYEAALILIPDAWDGYGHAAVGINLTGASGLYYILNEGEENEIGYYYAETTAQGW
;
A
#
# COMPACT_ATOMS: atom_id res chain seq x y z
N ILE A 1 -47.18 -48.17 -35.98
CA ILE A 1 -45.71 -48.05 -35.75
C ILE A 1 -45.43 -46.56 -35.85
N ASP A 2 -45.33 -45.97 -34.72
CA ASP A 2 -45.11 -44.56 -34.52
C ASP A 2 -43.63 -44.36 -34.13
N GLU A 3 -42.84 -43.80 -35.02
CA GLU A 3 -41.48 -43.42 -34.72
C GLU A 3 -41.47 -41.91 -34.41
N SER A 4 -41.59 -41.61 -33.12
CA SER A 4 -41.34 -40.29 -32.59
C SER A 4 -39.83 -40.05 -32.58
N ASN A 5 -39.36 -39.24 -33.53
CA ASN A 5 -38.05 -38.70 -33.59
C ASN A 5 -37.93 -37.62 -32.53
N GLU A 6 -37.44 -37.95 -31.33
CA GLU A 6 -36.98 -36.96 -30.34
C GLU A 6 -35.66 -36.38 -30.84
N ASN A 7 -35.75 -35.18 -31.39
CA ASN A 7 -34.59 -34.31 -31.62
C ASN A 7 -34.10 -33.84 -30.25
N ASP A 8 -33.11 -34.53 -29.74
CA ASP A 8 -32.37 -34.12 -28.55
C ASP A 8 -31.44 -32.97 -28.94
N ASP A 9 -31.99 -31.73 -28.90
CA ASP A 9 -31.22 -30.51 -29.06
C ASP A 9 -30.25 -30.34 -27.88
N ALA A 10 -29.11 -30.97 -27.96
CA ALA A 10 -28.02 -30.78 -27.02
C ALA A 10 -27.56 -29.32 -27.10
N ARG A 11 -28.10 -28.46 -26.29
CA ARG A 11 -27.65 -27.09 -26.12
C ARG A 11 -26.33 -27.10 -25.37
N LEU A 12 -25.26 -26.86 -26.11
CA LEU A 12 -23.93 -26.63 -25.56
C LEU A 12 -23.93 -25.29 -24.82
N TYR A 13 -23.98 -25.30 -23.50
CA TYR A 13 -23.73 -24.12 -22.67
C TYR A 13 -22.23 -23.96 -22.53
N VAL A 14 -21.65 -23.07 -23.30
CA VAL A 14 -20.29 -22.59 -23.03
C VAL A 14 -20.42 -21.48 -21.99
N SER A 15 -20.10 -21.77 -20.72
CA SER A 15 -19.83 -20.74 -19.74
C SER A 15 -18.49 -20.12 -20.13
N ILE A 16 -18.52 -18.96 -20.76
CA ILE A 16 -17.34 -18.13 -20.85
C ILE A 16 -17.14 -17.58 -19.44
N GLU A 17 -16.24 -18.21 -18.66
CA GLU A 17 -15.68 -17.55 -17.52
C GLU A 17 -15.09 -16.25 -18.06
N SER A 18 -15.61 -15.11 -17.63
CA SER A 18 -15.03 -13.82 -17.94
C SER A 18 -13.62 -13.85 -17.36
N TYR A 19 -12.61 -14.06 -18.21
CA TYR A 19 -11.23 -13.82 -17.83
C TYR A 19 -11.15 -12.33 -17.54
N ASN A 20 -11.22 -11.99 -16.28
CA ASN A 20 -10.98 -10.64 -15.82
C ASN A 20 -9.49 -10.42 -16.04
N PHE A 21 -9.13 -9.76 -17.16
CA PHE A 21 -7.76 -9.34 -17.43
C PHE A 21 -7.44 -8.26 -16.40
N GLY A 22 -6.88 -8.69 -15.26
CA GLY A 22 -6.47 -7.78 -14.21
C GLY A 22 -5.27 -6.92 -14.63
N TYR A 23 -4.94 -5.95 -13.81
CA TYR A 23 -3.69 -5.21 -13.95
C TYR A 23 -2.54 -6.01 -13.35
N LEU A 24 -1.85 -6.79 -14.19
CA LEU A 24 -0.66 -7.52 -13.75
C LEU A 24 0.48 -6.52 -13.54
N LYS A 25 0.95 -6.39 -12.32
CA LYS A 25 2.07 -5.52 -11.94
C LYS A 25 3.23 -6.35 -11.41
N SER A 26 4.43 -5.95 -11.77
CA SER A 26 5.68 -6.54 -11.30
C SER A 26 6.52 -5.46 -10.66
N TYR A 27 7.06 -5.77 -9.49
CA TYR A 27 7.90 -4.89 -8.68
C TYR A 27 9.27 -5.55 -8.54
N SER A 28 10.32 -4.75 -8.55
CA SER A 28 11.69 -5.22 -8.32
C SER A 28 12.39 -4.22 -7.42
N TRP A 29 12.97 -4.69 -6.32
CA TRP A 29 13.70 -3.83 -5.38
C TRP A 29 14.87 -4.58 -4.76
N ARG A 30 15.70 -3.87 -4.03
CA ARG A 30 16.85 -4.41 -3.34
C ARG A 30 16.77 -4.12 -1.85
N PHE A 31 17.02 -5.14 -1.05
CA PHE A 31 17.16 -5.01 0.39
C PHE A 31 18.38 -5.83 0.87
N ASN A 32 19.23 -5.24 1.68
CA ASN A 32 20.44 -5.90 2.21
C ASN A 32 21.27 -6.65 1.15
N THR A 33 21.53 -6.01 0.00
CA THR A 33 22.28 -6.57 -1.14
C THR A 33 21.60 -7.70 -1.91
N VAL A 34 20.37 -8.09 -1.53
CA VAL A 34 19.57 -9.10 -2.22
C VAL A 34 18.51 -8.42 -3.09
N ASP A 35 18.37 -8.90 -4.32
CA ASP A 35 17.31 -8.45 -5.23
C ASP A 35 16.04 -9.28 -4.99
N PHE A 36 14.91 -8.60 -4.88
CA PHE A 36 13.59 -9.18 -4.68
C PHE A 36 12.66 -8.83 -5.83
N GLN A 37 11.68 -9.68 -6.07
CA GLN A 37 10.63 -9.47 -7.05
C GLN A 37 9.28 -9.90 -6.46
N LEU A 38 8.24 -9.14 -6.78
CA LEU A 38 6.85 -9.47 -6.44
C LEU A 38 5.97 -9.21 -7.66
N THR A 39 5.05 -10.11 -7.92
CA THR A 39 4.05 -9.93 -8.97
C THR A 39 2.66 -10.08 -8.37
N HIS A 40 1.76 -9.17 -8.72
CA HIS A 40 0.37 -9.21 -8.30
C HIS A 40 -0.55 -8.82 -9.46
N ASN A 41 -1.70 -9.48 -9.54
CA ASN A 41 -2.73 -9.20 -10.52
C ASN A 41 -3.92 -8.53 -9.83
N PHE A 42 -4.06 -7.23 -10.02
CA PHE A 42 -5.11 -6.43 -9.41
C PHE A 42 -6.42 -6.53 -10.19
N ASP A 43 -7.54 -6.52 -9.47
CA ASP A 43 -8.86 -6.37 -10.06
C ASP A 43 -9.07 -4.93 -10.56
N PRO A 44 -9.32 -4.71 -11.87
CA PRO A 44 -9.61 -3.39 -12.41
C PRO A 44 -10.84 -2.72 -11.77
N ALA A 45 -11.80 -3.50 -11.29
CA ALA A 45 -12.97 -2.96 -10.62
C ALA A 45 -12.61 -2.30 -9.28
N ARG A 46 -11.63 -2.86 -8.54
CA ARG A 46 -11.13 -2.26 -7.29
C ARG A 46 -10.38 -0.97 -7.54
N TYR A 47 -9.50 -0.94 -8.54
CA TYR A 47 -8.86 0.31 -8.97
C TYR A 47 -9.89 1.38 -9.33
N SER A 48 -10.87 1.04 -10.18
CA SER A 48 -11.93 1.96 -10.58
C SER A 48 -12.78 2.43 -9.39
N PHE A 49 -13.00 1.56 -8.41
CA PHE A 49 -13.72 1.95 -7.19
C PHE A 49 -12.99 3.06 -6.44
N TYR A 50 -11.68 2.90 -6.18
CA TYR A 50 -10.90 3.88 -5.42
C TYR A 50 -10.64 5.16 -6.22
N SER A 51 -10.29 5.07 -7.50
CA SER A 51 -10.06 6.24 -8.34
C SER A 51 -11.31 7.12 -8.57
N ASN A 52 -12.50 6.61 -8.25
CA ASN A 52 -13.74 7.38 -8.25
C ASN A 52 -14.17 7.88 -6.86
N GLN A 53 -13.41 7.57 -5.79
CA GLN A 53 -13.65 8.17 -4.48
C GLN A 53 -13.17 9.63 -4.45
N PRO A 54 -13.60 10.43 -3.46
CA PRO A 54 -13.06 11.77 -3.28
C PRO A 54 -11.57 11.77 -2.94
N HIS A 55 -10.77 12.56 -3.66
CA HIS A 55 -9.33 12.75 -3.44
C HIS A 55 -9.02 14.15 -2.88
N SER A 56 -9.98 14.81 -2.25
CA SER A 56 -9.79 16.14 -1.70
C SER A 56 -9.51 16.11 -0.21
N VAL A 57 -8.50 16.85 0.20
CA VAL A 57 -8.11 17.10 1.59
C VAL A 57 -8.50 18.53 1.95
N LYS A 58 -9.18 18.70 3.08
CA LYS A 58 -9.55 20.03 3.62
C LYS A 58 -8.68 20.43 4.79
N GLU A 59 -8.29 19.46 5.60
CA GLU A 59 -7.43 19.61 6.76
C GLU A 59 -6.38 18.49 6.77
N TYR A 60 -5.21 18.74 7.32
CA TYR A 60 -4.12 17.72 7.37
C TYR A 60 -4.57 16.37 7.93
N LYS A 61 -5.44 16.36 8.95
CA LYS A 61 -5.97 15.11 9.51
C LYS A 61 -6.76 14.26 8.51
N ASP A 62 -7.23 14.84 7.40
CA ASP A 62 -8.04 14.12 6.41
C ASP A 62 -7.19 13.11 5.61
N TYR A 63 -5.86 13.26 5.57
CA TYR A 63 -4.97 12.29 4.93
C TYR A 63 -5.11 10.87 5.50
N ILE A 64 -5.51 10.73 6.78
CA ILE A 64 -5.75 9.41 7.37
C ILE A 64 -6.86 8.62 6.66
N ASN A 65 -7.78 9.30 5.96
CA ASN A 65 -8.86 8.64 5.23
C ASN A 65 -8.38 7.84 4.01
N PHE A 66 -7.13 8.07 3.58
CA PHE A 66 -6.50 7.33 2.48
C PHE A 66 -5.82 6.04 2.94
N VAL A 67 -5.65 5.84 4.24
CA VAL A 67 -5.17 4.57 4.79
C VAL A 67 -6.27 3.52 4.68
N THR A 68 -6.00 2.38 4.00
CA THR A 68 -6.97 1.30 3.75
C THR A 68 -6.40 -0.05 4.18
N THR A 69 -6.55 -0.36 5.47
CA THR A 69 -5.98 -1.56 6.09
C THR A 69 -6.77 -2.85 5.80
N ASP A 70 -7.94 -2.74 5.19
CA ASP A 70 -8.86 -3.83 4.85
C ASP A 70 -9.00 -4.06 3.32
N GLU A 71 -8.24 -3.31 2.50
CA GLU A 71 -8.25 -3.55 1.06
C GLU A 71 -7.54 -4.87 0.72
N GLU A 72 -8.28 -5.83 0.16
CA GLU A 72 -7.84 -7.20 -0.04
C GLU A 72 -6.50 -7.31 -0.79
N ALA A 73 -6.34 -6.57 -1.88
CA ALA A 73 -5.10 -6.59 -2.67
C ALA A 73 -3.90 -6.03 -1.90
N VAL A 74 -4.10 -5.01 -1.05
CA VAL A 74 -3.06 -4.43 -0.20
C VAL A 74 -2.66 -5.43 0.88
N VAL A 75 -3.64 -6.04 1.55
CA VAL A 75 -3.41 -7.10 2.55
C VAL A 75 -2.67 -8.28 1.95
N GLU A 76 -3.06 -8.75 0.76
CA GLU A 76 -2.37 -9.85 0.07
C GLU A 76 -0.91 -9.51 -0.27
N ILE A 77 -0.61 -8.28 -0.67
CA ILE A 77 0.76 -7.82 -0.90
C ILE A 77 1.54 -7.81 0.41
N GLY A 78 0.97 -7.29 1.49
CA GLY A 78 1.57 -7.32 2.82
C GLY A 78 1.93 -8.75 3.25
N LEU A 79 1.00 -9.70 3.08
CA LEU A 79 1.23 -11.11 3.40
C LEU A 79 2.31 -11.76 2.52
N LYS A 80 2.40 -11.41 1.23
CA LYS A 80 3.48 -11.87 0.35
C LYS A 80 4.85 -11.32 0.78
N LEU A 81 4.91 -10.06 1.18
CA LEU A 81 6.13 -9.44 1.71
C LEU A 81 6.56 -10.12 3.01
N ARG A 82 5.64 -10.36 3.96
CA ARG A 82 5.91 -11.13 5.18
C ARG A 82 6.44 -12.53 4.87
N ALA A 83 5.80 -13.26 3.99
CA ALA A 83 6.25 -14.60 3.61
C ALA A 83 7.68 -14.59 3.06
N ALA A 84 8.03 -13.58 2.25
CA ALA A 84 9.39 -13.42 1.74
C ALA A 84 10.39 -13.05 2.85
N ALA A 85 9.98 -12.25 3.84
CA ALA A 85 10.79 -11.91 5.03
C ALA A 85 11.03 -13.16 5.91
N ASP A 86 9.99 -13.96 6.13
CA ASP A 86 10.05 -15.21 6.89
C ASP A 86 11.02 -16.22 6.24
N GLU A 87 10.98 -16.37 4.91
CA GLU A 87 11.92 -17.22 4.16
C GLU A 87 13.38 -16.80 4.34
N LYS A 88 13.64 -15.52 4.62
CA LYS A 88 14.97 -14.97 4.92
C LYS A 88 15.33 -15.03 6.40
N GLY A 89 14.40 -15.40 7.26
CA GLY A 89 14.59 -15.42 8.71
C GLY A 89 14.74 -14.02 9.30
N PHE A 90 14.07 -13.02 8.73
CA PHE A 90 14.08 -11.64 9.24
C PHE A 90 13.34 -11.58 10.57
N ASP A 91 13.89 -10.84 11.52
CA ASP A 91 13.18 -10.41 12.72
C ASP A 91 12.21 -9.26 12.42
N ASN A 92 11.41 -8.87 13.39
CA ASN A 92 10.41 -7.79 13.21
C ASN A 92 11.02 -6.49 12.67
N MET A 93 12.23 -6.13 13.12
CA MET A 93 12.93 -4.93 12.64
C MET A 93 13.29 -5.05 11.17
N ASN A 94 13.88 -6.18 10.77
CA ASN A 94 14.25 -6.42 9.39
C ASN A 94 13.02 -6.61 8.50
N GLU A 95 11.93 -7.21 8.99
CA GLU A 95 10.67 -7.32 8.25
C GLU A 95 10.07 -5.94 7.95
N VAL A 96 9.96 -5.06 8.96
CA VAL A 96 9.48 -3.69 8.76
C VAL A 96 10.35 -2.91 7.78
N ASN A 97 11.68 -2.97 7.94
CA ASN A 97 12.61 -2.34 7.02
C ASN A 97 12.52 -2.91 5.59
N PHE A 98 12.27 -4.21 5.46
CA PHE A 98 12.08 -4.87 4.18
C PHE A 98 10.79 -4.39 3.48
N ILE A 99 9.67 -4.30 4.21
CA ILE A 99 8.40 -3.78 3.69
C ILE A 99 8.56 -2.29 3.33
N MET A 100 9.21 -1.51 4.18
CA MET A 100 9.51 -0.10 3.89
C MET A 100 10.37 0.04 2.63
N SER A 101 11.40 -0.81 2.44
CA SER A 101 12.24 -0.78 1.23
C SER A 101 11.46 -1.10 -0.05
N PHE A 102 10.43 -1.92 0.03
CA PHE A 102 9.50 -2.14 -1.08
C PHE A 102 8.75 -0.86 -1.43
N VAL A 103 8.16 -0.16 -0.44
CA VAL A 103 7.46 1.12 -0.66
C VAL A 103 8.42 2.16 -1.23
N GLN A 104 9.61 2.32 -0.65
CA GLN A 104 10.65 3.25 -1.13
C GLN A 104 11.16 2.94 -2.55
N SER A 105 10.88 1.75 -3.08
CA SER A 105 11.26 1.38 -4.45
C SER A 105 10.28 1.89 -5.50
N LEU A 106 9.10 2.32 -5.11
CA LEU A 106 8.15 2.94 -6.00
C LEU A 106 8.66 4.31 -6.43
N LYS A 107 8.21 4.75 -7.61
CA LYS A 107 8.68 6.02 -8.15
C LYS A 107 8.09 7.18 -7.36
N TYR A 108 8.93 8.07 -6.84
CA TYR A 108 8.44 9.35 -6.32
C TYR A 108 7.90 10.21 -7.46
N ALA A 109 6.68 10.68 -7.34
CA ALA A 109 6.03 11.48 -8.37
C ALA A 109 4.98 12.41 -7.76
N GLU A 110 5.24 13.72 -7.85
CA GLU A 110 4.31 14.76 -7.41
C GLU A 110 3.00 14.72 -8.18
N ASP A 111 1.90 15.08 -7.55
CA ASP A 111 0.55 15.03 -8.09
C ASP A 111 0.34 15.91 -9.32
N ASN A 112 0.93 17.09 -9.35
CA ASN A 112 0.84 17.99 -10.50
C ASN A 112 1.40 17.37 -11.80
N LEU A 113 2.31 16.40 -11.69
CA LEU A 113 2.92 15.69 -12.80
C LEU A 113 2.14 14.44 -13.22
N THR A 114 1.40 13.84 -12.31
CA THR A 114 0.75 12.53 -12.50
C THR A 114 -0.76 12.61 -12.66
N ALA A 115 -1.42 13.38 -11.81
CA ALA A 115 -2.88 13.53 -11.83
C ALA A 115 -3.36 14.82 -12.53
N GLY A 116 -2.46 15.79 -12.75
CA GLY A 116 -2.79 17.10 -13.33
C GLY A 116 -3.51 18.04 -12.34
N TYR A 117 -3.50 17.70 -11.07
CA TYR A 117 -4.03 18.47 -9.95
C TYR A 117 -2.89 18.87 -9.01
N GLY A 118 -3.06 19.90 -8.23
CA GLY A 118 -2.07 20.34 -7.25
C GLY A 118 -2.02 19.48 -5.98
N GLU A 119 -3.04 18.67 -5.76
CA GLU A 119 -3.17 17.75 -4.62
C GLU A 119 -4.13 16.63 -5.00
N TYR A 120 -3.66 15.39 -5.01
CA TYR A 120 -4.44 14.20 -5.34
C TYR A 120 -3.94 13.00 -4.52
N PRO A 121 -4.23 12.94 -3.22
CA PRO A 121 -3.81 11.80 -2.40
C PRO A 121 -4.39 10.50 -2.92
N ARG A 122 -3.53 9.52 -3.16
CA ARG A 122 -3.90 8.20 -3.69
C ARG A 122 -4.27 7.24 -2.57
N TYR A 123 -5.24 6.42 -2.84
CA TYR A 123 -5.42 5.21 -2.03
C TYR A 123 -4.29 4.19 -2.31
N PRO A 124 -3.89 3.35 -1.34
CA PRO A 124 -2.81 2.37 -1.48
C PRO A 124 -2.87 1.51 -2.73
N ILE A 125 -4.07 1.07 -3.15
CA ILE A 125 -4.22 0.29 -4.37
C ILE A 125 -3.87 1.09 -5.64
N GLU A 126 -4.13 2.40 -5.65
CA GLU A 126 -3.76 3.28 -6.77
C GLU A 126 -2.24 3.44 -6.82
N THR A 127 -1.60 3.75 -5.68
CA THR A 127 -0.14 3.85 -5.55
C THR A 127 0.56 2.57 -6.02
N LEU A 128 0.01 1.40 -5.66
CA LEU A 128 0.53 0.11 -6.12
C LEU A 128 0.37 -0.07 -7.64
N ILE A 129 -0.81 0.18 -8.18
CA ILE A 129 -1.07 -0.02 -9.62
C ILE A 129 -0.30 0.99 -10.47
N ASP A 130 -0.25 2.25 -10.06
CA ASP A 130 0.49 3.31 -10.75
C ASP A 130 2.01 3.16 -10.56
N GLN A 131 2.44 2.40 -9.53
CA GLN A 131 3.82 2.22 -9.13
C GLN A 131 4.53 3.55 -8.84
N ALA A 132 3.76 4.54 -8.38
CA ALA A 132 4.20 5.89 -8.14
C ALA A 132 3.30 6.59 -7.11
N GLY A 133 3.87 7.56 -6.41
CA GLY A 133 3.18 8.42 -5.45
C GLY A 133 4.17 9.38 -4.80
N ASP A 134 3.68 10.31 -4.01
CA ASP A 134 4.53 11.20 -3.23
C ASP A 134 4.57 10.82 -1.73
N CYS A 135 4.78 11.77 -0.83
CA CYS A 135 5.04 11.44 0.57
C CYS A 135 3.82 10.90 1.31
N GLU A 136 2.63 11.47 1.10
CA GLU A 136 1.40 11.00 1.74
C GLU A 136 0.91 9.67 1.16
N ASP A 137 1.04 9.49 -0.15
CA ASP A 137 0.70 8.25 -0.86
C ASP A 137 1.53 7.07 -0.34
N SER A 138 2.83 7.28 -0.29
CA SER A 138 3.80 6.27 0.19
C SER A 138 3.60 5.98 1.68
N SER A 139 3.26 7.00 2.48
CA SER A 139 2.97 6.84 3.90
C SER A 139 1.67 6.08 4.14
N ALA A 140 0.59 6.44 3.42
CA ALA A 140 -0.68 5.71 3.50
C ALA A 140 -0.51 4.24 3.08
N LEU A 141 0.26 3.98 2.02
CA LEU A 141 0.58 2.62 1.58
C LEU A 141 1.35 1.84 2.64
N LEU A 142 2.41 2.41 3.23
CA LEU A 142 3.21 1.72 4.24
C LEU A 142 2.37 1.35 5.47
N ILE A 143 1.55 2.27 5.98
CA ILE A 143 0.64 1.99 7.10
C ILE A 143 -0.33 0.85 6.73
N SER A 144 -0.94 0.92 5.54
CA SER A 144 -1.90 -0.07 5.06
C SER A 144 -1.29 -1.47 4.84
N LEU A 145 0.02 -1.56 4.61
CA LEU A 145 0.74 -2.83 4.55
C LEU A 145 1.10 -3.36 5.95
N LEU A 146 1.46 -2.48 6.90
CA LEU A 146 1.98 -2.87 8.20
C LEU A 146 0.89 -3.24 9.22
N GLU A 147 -0.21 -2.48 9.29
CA GLU A 147 -1.25 -2.71 10.29
C GLU A 147 -1.93 -4.07 10.19
N PRO A 148 -2.31 -4.59 8.99
CA PRO A 148 -2.87 -5.94 8.88
C PRO A 148 -1.89 -7.04 9.30
N LEU A 149 -0.61 -6.74 9.31
CA LEU A 149 0.45 -7.61 9.79
C LEU A 149 0.67 -7.54 11.31
N GLY A 150 -0.06 -6.66 12.00
CA GLY A 150 0.00 -6.52 13.46
C GLY A 150 1.03 -5.52 13.96
N TYR A 151 1.61 -4.70 13.09
CA TYR A 151 2.43 -3.57 13.48
C TYR A 151 1.55 -2.35 13.75
N GLU A 152 1.86 -1.60 14.79
CA GLU A 152 1.19 -0.36 15.12
C GLU A 152 1.91 0.79 14.43
N ALA A 153 1.19 1.47 13.52
CA ALA A 153 1.73 2.56 12.71
C ALA A 153 0.84 3.80 12.78
N ALA A 154 1.44 4.97 12.59
CA ALA A 154 0.77 6.26 12.62
C ALA A 154 1.24 7.16 11.48
N LEU A 155 0.35 7.97 10.93
CA LEU A 155 0.71 8.99 9.96
C LEU A 155 1.31 10.20 10.68
N ILE A 156 2.54 10.58 10.31
CA ILE A 156 3.23 11.77 10.78
C ILE A 156 3.10 12.84 9.70
N LEU A 157 2.46 13.96 10.04
CA LEU A 157 2.29 15.09 9.14
C LEU A 157 3.09 16.27 9.65
N ILE A 158 3.96 16.82 8.81
CA ILE A 158 4.83 17.95 9.09
C ILE A 158 4.41 19.10 8.17
N PRO A 159 3.56 20.04 8.62
CA PRO A 159 2.96 21.05 7.75
C PRO A 159 3.94 22.02 7.09
N ASP A 160 5.10 22.22 7.69
CA ASP A 160 6.15 23.13 7.22
C ASP A 160 7.52 22.47 7.42
N ALA A 161 7.75 21.43 6.59
CA ALA A 161 8.98 20.65 6.69
C ALA A 161 10.19 21.36 6.05
N TRP A 162 9.97 21.95 4.84
CA TRP A 162 11.02 22.63 4.06
C TRP A 162 10.43 23.82 3.27
N ASP A 163 10.86 25.02 3.59
CA ASP A 163 10.53 26.24 2.83
C ASP A 163 9.03 26.42 2.51
N GLY A 164 8.15 26.03 3.43
CA GLY A 164 6.69 26.12 3.27
C GLY A 164 6.04 24.90 2.58
N TYR A 165 6.80 23.85 2.32
CA TYR A 165 6.25 22.58 1.83
C TYR A 165 5.97 21.62 2.99
N GLY A 166 4.81 21.00 2.97
CA GLY A 166 4.45 19.93 3.90
C GLY A 166 5.20 18.63 3.60
N HIS A 167 5.25 17.74 4.57
CA HIS A 167 5.77 16.38 4.40
C HIS A 167 4.95 15.38 5.19
N ALA A 168 4.83 14.18 4.65
CA ALA A 168 4.22 13.04 5.31
C ALA A 168 5.25 11.92 5.48
N ALA A 169 5.21 11.26 6.63
CA ALA A 169 6.04 10.12 6.97
C ALA A 169 5.25 9.15 7.85
N VAL A 170 5.85 8.04 8.24
CA VAL A 170 5.21 7.05 9.11
C VAL A 170 5.93 6.98 10.45
N GLY A 171 5.15 6.92 11.53
CA GLY A 171 5.63 6.51 12.85
C GLY A 171 5.34 5.04 13.06
N ILE A 172 6.31 4.27 13.55
CA ILE A 172 6.12 2.84 13.80
C ILE A 172 6.48 2.53 15.25
N ASN A 173 5.55 1.92 15.98
CA ASN A 173 5.84 1.39 17.32
C ASN A 173 6.58 0.07 17.17
N LEU A 174 7.89 0.11 17.36
CA LEU A 174 8.75 -1.03 17.11
C LEU A 174 9.85 -1.15 18.16
N THR A 175 9.81 -2.26 18.89
CA THR A 175 10.80 -2.55 19.93
C THR A 175 12.20 -2.72 19.33
N GLY A 176 13.17 -1.99 19.88
CA GLY A 176 14.57 -2.05 19.43
C GLY A 176 14.89 -1.09 18.28
N ALA A 177 13.92 -0.34 17.76
CA ALA A 177 14.17 0.72 16.80
C ALA A 177 14.97 1.86 17.43
N SER A 178 15.62 2.66 16.62
CA SER A 178 16.41 3.82 17.03
C SER A 178 16.26 4.94 16.01
N GLY A 179 16.46 6.17 16.43
CA GLY A 179 16.35 7.33 15.56
C GLY A 179 15.41 8.38 16.12
N LEU A 180 14.80 9.17 15.24
CA LEU A 180 13.83 10.19 15.61
C LEU A 180 12.58 9.51 16.19
N TYR A 181 12.13 10.02 17.32
CA TYR A 181 11.11 9.37 18.14
C TYR A 181 10.04 10.38 18.55
N TYR A 182 8.79 10.01 18.40
CA TYR A 182 7.63 10.78 18.77
C TYR A 182 6.82 10.03 19.81
N ILE A 183 6.31 10.74 20.81
CA ILE A 183 5.46 10.16 21.86
C ILE A 183 4.05 10.70 21.68
N LEU A 184 3.11 9.79 21.53
CA LEU A 184 1.68 10.09 21.58
C LEU A 184 1.19 9.93 23.03
N ASN A 185 0.36 10.85 23.51
CA ASN A 185 -0.18 10.85 24.87
C ASN A 185 0.90 10.85 25.98
N GLU A 186 1.97 11.64 25.80
CA GLU A 186 3.09 11.72 26.74
C GLU A 186 2.61 11.98 28.18
N GLY A 187 3.01 11.11 29.10
CA GLY A 187 2.65 11.18 30.52
C GLY A 187 1.26 10.63 30.85
N GLU A 188 0.53 10.06 29.91
CA GLU A 188 -0.74 9.39 30.12
C GLU A 188 -0.58 7.86 30.20
N GLU A 189 -1.60 7.15 30.72
CA GLU A 189 -1.60 5.69 30.86
C GLU A 189 -1.47 4.96 29.51
N ASN A 190 -1.90 5.60 28.44
CA ASN A 190 -1.87 5.10 27.04
C ASN A 190 -0.77 5.78 26.22
N GLU A 191 0.36 6.12 26.83
CA GLU A 191 1.52 6.64 26.13
C GLU A 191 2.08 5.62 25.15
N ILE A 192 2.28 6.04 23.89
CA ILE A 192 2.81 5.20 22.81
C ILE A 192 3.93 5.94 22.11
N GLY A 193 5.04 5.25 21.91
CA GLY A 193 6.19 5.78 21.19
C GLY A 193 6.29 5.28 19.77
N TYR A 194 6.56 6.19 18.83
CA TYR A 194 6.68 5.92 17.41
C TYR A 194 8.04 6.36 16.90
N TYR A 195 8.76 5.45 16.27
CA TYR A 195 9.98 5.78 15.53
C TYR A 195 9.64 6.26 14.13
N TYR A 196 10.29 7.34 13.71
CA TYR A 196 10.12 7.93 12.39
C TYR A 196 10.64 6.99 11.30
N ALA A 197 9.84 6.81 10.25
CA ALA A 197 10.17 6.04 9.07
C ALA A 197 9.92 6.89 7.82
N GLU A 198 10.97 7.17 7.07
CA GLU A 198 10.93 7.92 5.82
C GLU A 198 10.49 6.99 4.67
N THR A 199 9.45 7.38 3.94
CA THR A 199 8.88 6.55 2.87
C THR A 199 9.35 6.91 1.47
N THR A 200 9.92 8.10 1.29
CA THR A 200 10.26 8.65 -0.03
C THR A 200 11.74 8.53 -0.40
N ALA A 201 12.61 8.18 0.54
CA ALA A 201 14.04 8.06 0.33
C ALA A 201 14.55 6.69 0.78
N GLN A 202 15.35 6.03 -0.07
CA GLN A 202 15.98 4.75 0.27
C GLN A 202 17.06 4.92 1.33
N GLY A 203 17.11 3.98 2.29
CA GLY A 203 18.21 3.88 3.24
C GLY A 203 18.02 4.63 4.56
N TRP A 204 16.78 4.87 4.94
CA TRP A 204 16.40 5.43 6.25
C TRP A 204 15.82 4.37 7.16
#